data_b72dd5fa05edd445491e0b2c823e242e
#
_entry.id   b72dd5fa05edd445491e0b2c823e242e
#
_cell.length_a   1.000
_cell.length_b   1.000
_cell.length_c   1.000
_cell.angle_alpha   90.00
_cell.angle_beta   90.00
_cell.angle_gamma   90.00
#
_symmetry.space_group_name_H-M   'P 1'
#
loop_
_entity.id
_entity.type
_entity.pdbx_description
1 polymer ?
#
loop_
_entity_poly.entity_id
_entity_poly.type
_entity_poly.pdbx_seq_one_letter_code
_entity_poly.pdbx_strand_id
1 'polypeptide(L)'
;ASNLPVITYVNPQGAIAASAGTFILLSGHIAAMSPGTTCGAAMPVTVSVPGAEPAAADQKTINFLAGHMKSIATERGRPGDLAERFVTENLVLNNNESLEKKVVDLNAADLTELLREVHGKTVQTGAGDRELNTLDARVIALPLNVNERLIHLVGYPTLALILLMIGIYGLIIALYSPGFYLPEVLGSIGLILGLYGLGLFQGNLVAGLLILLGVGLLVAELFAPAYGILGVGGLTSVILGILFFPTEPLMPPAWFYA
;
A
#
# COMPACT_ATOMS: atom_id res chain seq x y z
N ALA A 1 0.94 20.24 3.35
CA ALA A 1 0.49 20.39 1.96
C ALA A 1 1.64 20.07 1.01
N SER A 2 1.40 19.41 -0.15
CA SER A 2 2.42 19.15 -1.17
C SER A 2 2.83 20.48 -1.84
N ASN A 3 4.10 20.62 -2.15
CA ASN A 3 4.62 21.75 -2.95
C ASN A 3 4.34 21.60 -4.45
N LEU A 4 3.95 20.40 -4.88
CA LEU A 4 3.56 20.09 -6.25
C LEU A 4 2.05 19.91 -6.35
N PRO A 5 1.43 20.25 -7.49
CA PRO A 5 0.07 19.86 -7.80
C PRO A 5 -0.08 18.34 -7.75
N VAL A 6 -1.11 17.87 -7.07
CA VAL A 6 -1.44 16.44 -6.98
C VAL A 6 -2.85 16.25 -7.53
N ILE A 7 -2.98 15.42 -8.54
CA ILE A 7 -4.27 15.00 -9.09
C ILE A 7 -4.50 13.56 -8.68
N THR A 8 -5.63 13.29 -8.04
CA THR A 8 -6.07 11.94 -7.70
C THR A 8 -7.11 11.49 -8.69
N TYR A 9 -6.96 10.30 -9.24
CA TYR A 9 -7.80 9.82 -10.32
C TYR A 9 -8.19 8.35 -10.13
N VAL A 10 -9.49 8.09 -10.02
CA VAL A 10 -10.03 6.71 -9.95
C VAL A 10 -10.19 6.18 -11.37
N ASN A 11 -9.29 5.29 -11.77
CA ASN A 11 -9.20 4.73 -13.12
C ASN A 11 -8.61 3.30 -13.03
N PRO A 12 -8.91 2.38 -13.96
CA PRO A 12 -9.76 2.49 -15.14
C PRO A 12 -11.27 2.43 -14.82
N GLN A 13 -12.10 2.43 -15.86
CA GLN A 13 -13.54 2.21 -15.75
C GLN A 13 -13.85 0.98 -14.90
N GLY A 14 -14.79 1.08 -13.97
CA GLY A 14 -15.10 0.04 -13.01
C GLY A 14 -14.20 -0.02 -11.76
N ALA A 15 -13.15 0.81 -11.69
CA ALA A 15 -12.31 0.89 -10.50
C ALA A 15 -13.08 1.44 -9.27
N ILE A 16 -12.59 1.08 -8.09
CA ILE A 16 -13.22 1.44 -6.82
C ILE A 16 -12.18 2.12 -5.92
N ALA A 17 -12.50 3.32 -5.46
CA ALA A 17 -11.74 4.01 -4.43
C ALA A 17 -12.45 3.85 -3.07
N ALA A 18 -12.37 2.67 -2.47
CA ALA A 18 -12.99 2.38 -1.18
C ALA A 18 -12.00 2.51 -0.02
N SER A 19 -12.52 2.65 1.21
CA SER A 19 -11.73 2.71 2.44
C SER A 19 -10.62 3.77 2.36
N ALA A 20 -9.34 3.39 2.53
CA ALA A 20 -8.19 4.28 2.39
C ALA A 20 -8.16 5.00 1.03
N GLY A 21 -8.65 4.36 -0.05
CA GLY A 21 -8.74 4.95 -1.37
C GLY A 21 -9.61 6.21 -1.42
N THR A 22 -10.68 6.27 -0.61
CA THR A 22 -11.52 7.47 -0.49
C THR A 22 -10.75 8.63 0.15
N PHE A 23 -9.96 8.36 1.21
CA PHE A 23 -9.10 9.38 1.83
C PHE A 23 -8.08 9.94 0.83
N ILE A 24 -7.44 9.05 0.06
CA ILE A 24 -6.47 9.43 -0.98
C ILE A 24 -7.17 10.28 -2.04
N LEU A 25 -8.34 9.84 -2.55
CA LEU A 25 -9.10 10.57 -3.56
C LEU A 25 -9.40 12.00 -3.11
N LEU A 26 -9.90 12.17 -1.88
CA LEU A 26 -10.27 13.49 -1.35
C LEU A 26 -9.07 14.37 -0.99
N SER A 27 -7.88 13.82 -0.81
CA SER A 27 -6.66 14.57 -0.45
C SER A 27 -6.01 15.31 -1.61
N GLY A 28 -6.26 14.90 -2.86
CA GLY A 28 -5.75 15.55 -4.06
C GLY A 28 -6.17 17.01 -4.20
N HIS A 29 -5.34 17.84 -4.80
CA HIS A 29 -5.72 19.22 -5.16
C HIS A 29 -6.85 19.20 -6.20
N ILE A 30 -6.81 18.27 -7.14
CA ILE A 30 -7.90 17.92 -8.04
C ILE A 30 -8.21 16.43 -7.83
N ALA A 31 -9.49 16.11 -7.68
CA ALA A 31 -9.99 14.75 -7.62
C ALA A 31 -10.83 14.44 -8.87
N ALA A 32 -10.55 13.32 -9.52
CA ALA A 32 -11.22 12.91 -10.74
C ALA A 32 -11.65 11.44 -10.69
N MET A 33 -12.69 11.11 -11.45
CA MET A 33 -13.18 9.73 -11.56
C MET A 33 -13.48 9.39 -13.03
N SER A 34 -13.18 8.13 -13.42
CA SER A 34 -13.63 7.60 -14.72
C SER A 34 -15.11 7.20 -14.67
N PRO A 35 -15.79 7.14 -15.82
CA PRO A 35 -17.14 6.59 -15.90
C PRO A 35 -17.23 5.20 -15.30
N GLY A 36 -18.31 4.92 -14.56
CA GLY A 36 -18.57 3.61 -13.95
C GLY A 36 -17.68 3.28 -12.73
N THR A 37 -16.95 4.24 -12.20
CA THR A 37 -16.18 4.08 -10.94
C THR A 37 -17.00 4.50 -9.73
N THR A 38 -16.59 4.04 -8.54
CA THR A 38 -17.23 4.38 -7.27
C THR A 38 -16.19 4.80 -6.23
N CYS A 39 -16.63 5.60 -5.25
CA CYS A 39 -15.84 5.94 -4.08
C CYS A 39 -16.70 5.86 -2.81
N GLY A 40 -16.05 5.73 -1.65
CA GLY A 40 -16.73 5.66 -0.36
C GLY A 40 -16.39 4.40 0.43
N ALA A 41 -17.37 3.82 1.13
CA ALA A 41 -17.21 2.63 1.97
C ALA A 41 -15.96 2.71 2.86
N ALA A 42 -15.84 3.79 3.64
CA ALA A 42 -14.66 4.08 4.44
C ALA A 42 -14.87 3.85 5.96
N MET A 43 -15.95 3.17 6.35
CA MET A 43 -16.18 2.77 7.73
C MET A 43 -15.09 1.78 8.16
N PRO A 44 -14.37 2.05 9.26
CA PRO A 44 -13.37 1.12 9.74
C PRO A 44 -14.01 -0.16 10.27
N VAL A 45 -13.42 -1.30 9.94
CA VAL A 45 -13.85 -2.62 10.41
C VAL A 45 -12.72 -3.29 11.18
N THR A 46 -13.09 -4.08 12.19
CA THR A 46 -12.16 -4.95 12.93
C THR A 46 -12.43 -6.40 12.58
N VAL A 47 -11.36 -7.16 12.37
CA VAL A 47 -11.41 -8.62 12.20
C VAL A 47 -10.76 -9.22 13.44
N SER A 48 -11.58 -9.74 14.35
CA SER A 48 -11.10 -10.22 15.66
C SER A 48 -10.44 -11.60 15.61
N VAL A 49 -10.82 -12.45 14.63
CA VAL A 49 -10.26 -13.80 14.43
C VAL A 49 -10.33 -14.15 12.94
N PRO A 50 -9.39 -14.94 12.41
CA PRO A 50 -9.48 -15.45 11.04
C PRO A 50 -10.80 -16.22 10.82
N GLY A 51 -11.62 -15.77 9.84
CA GLY A 51 -12.91 -16.38 9.52
C GLY A 51 -14.12 -15.76 10.24
N ALA A 52 -13.94 -14.80 11.15
CA ALA A 52 -15.05 -14.03 11.70
C ALA A 52 -15.55 -12.98 10.69
N GLU A 53 -16.84 -12.68 10.71
CA GLU A 53 -17.38 -11.55 9.94
C GLU A 53 -16.77 -10.24 10.44
N PRO A 54 -16.39 -9.33 9.52
CA PRO A 54 -15.90 -8.01 9.90
C PRO A 54 -16.97 -7.24 10.70
N ALA A 55 -16.62 -6.80 11.89
CA ALA A 55 -17.48 -5.94 12.69
C ALA A 55 -17.02 -4.47 12.56
N ALA A 56 -17.94 -3.52 12.76
CA ALA A 56 -17.58 -2.12 12.84
C ALA A 56 -16.54 -1.91 13.96
N ALA A 57 -15.58 -1.03 13.73
CA ALA A 57 -14.61 -0.65 14.76
C ALA A 57 -15.31 0.08 15.93
N ASP A 58 -14.59 0.28 17.02
CA ASP A 58 -15.11 1.06 18.15
C ASP A 58 -15.46 2.49 17.75
N GLN A 59 -16.43 3.09 18.46
CA GLN A 59 -16.98 4.41 18.16
C GLN A 59 -15.90 5.51 18.19
N LYS A 60 -14.86 5.37 19.02
CA LYS A 60 -13.77 6.33 19.10
C LYS A 60 -12.96 6.34 17.79
N THR A 61 -12.67 5.17 17.25
CA THR A 61 -11.97 5.00 15.96
C THR A 61 -12.83 5.56 14.81
N ILE A 62 -14.14 5.25 14.79
CA ILE A 62 -15.07 5.80 13.78
C ILE A 62 -15.07 7.32 13.84
N ASN A 63 -15.25 7.91 15.01
CA ASN A 63 -15.30 9.37 15.19
C ASN A 63 -13.98 10.05 14.81
N PHE A 64 -12.83 9.43 15.13
CA PHE A 64 -11.53 9.94 14.74
C PHE A 64 -11.37 9.99 13.23
N LEU A 65 -11.65 8.89 12.54
CA LEU A 65 -11.52 8.80 11.08
C LEU A 65 -12.55 9.67 10.36
N ALA A 66 -13.76 9.78 10.89
CA ALA A 66 -14.81 10.67 10.37
C ALA A 66 -14.36 12.13 10.43
N GLY A 67 -13.86 12.59 11.57
CA GLY A 67 -13.30 13.93 11.74
C GLY A 67 -12.11 14.19 10.82
N HIS A 68 -11.24 13.20 10.64
CA HIS A 68 -10.09 13.30 9.73
C HIS A 68 -10.54 13.41 8.26
N MET A 69 -11.49 12.57 7.82
CA MET A 69 -12.07 12.64 6.48
C MET A 69 -12.72 14.02 6.20
N LYS A 70 -13.51 14.51 7.16
CA LYS A 70 -14.14 15.84 7.10
C LYS A 70 -13.09 16.95 6.95
N SER A 71 -12.02 16.89 7.74
CA SER A 71 -10.93 17.87 7.70
C SER A 71 -10.24 17.89 6.33
N ILE A 72 -9.88 16.72 5.78
CA ILE A 72 -9.26 16.60 4.45
C ILE A 72 -10.17 17.20 3.37
N ALA A 73 -11.45 16.83 3.36
CA ALA A 73 -12.41 17.32 2.38
C ALA A 73 -12.57 18.84 2.45
N THR A 74 -12.73 19.39 3.65
CA THR A 74 -12.91 20.82 3.88
C THR A 74 -11.67 21.62 3.46
N GLU A 75 -10.47 21.12 3.76
CA GLU A 75 -9.21 21.76 3.34
C GLU A 75 -9.08 21.86 1.81
N ARG A 76 -9.71 20.94 1.10
CA ARG A 76 -9.76 20.91 -0.38
C ARG A 76 -11.01 21.57 -0.97
N GLY A 77 -11.80 22.27 -0.17
CA GLY A 77 -13.04 22.94 -0.61
C GLY A 77 -14.19 21.98 -0.96
N ARG A 78 -14.10 20.71 -0.53
CA ARG A 78 -15.13 19.68 -0.73
C ARG A 78 -16.11 19.62 0.45
N PRO A 79 -17.31 19.07 0.25
CA PRO A 79 -18.35 19.04 1.29
C PRO A 79 -17.95 18.11 2.45
N GLY A 80 -17.43 18.69 3.54
CA GLY A 80 -16.92 17.95 4.69
C GLY A 80 -17.97 17.08 5.38
N ASP A 81 -19.22 17.54 5.50
CA ASP A 81 -20.30 16.77 6.13
C ASP A 81 -20.67 15.52 5.31
N LEU A 82 -20.61 15.63 3.98
CA LEU A 82 -20.82 14.48 3.10
C LEU A 82 -19.63 13.51 3.18
N ALA A 83 -18.41 14.05 3.26
CA ALA A 83 -17.21 13.24 3.41
C ALA A 83 -17.19 12.44 4.73
N GLU A 84 -17.66 13.02 5.82
CA GLU A 84 -17.84 12.35 7.11
C GLU A 84 -18.73 11.11 7.00
N ARG A 85 -19.78 11.16 6.16
CA ARG A 85 -20.71 10.04 5.95
C ARG A 85 -20.11 8.83 5.25
N PHE A 86 -19.02 8.98 4.51
CA PHE A 86 -18.27 7.83 3.98
C PHE A 86 -17.75 6.92 5.10
N VAL A 87 -17.44 7.51 6.26
CA VAL A 87 -16.95 6.79 7.45
C VAL A 87 -18.09 6.39 8.38
N THR A 88 -19.04 7.29 8.66
CA THR A 88 -20.08 7.05 9.67
C THR A 88 -21.25 6.21 9.16
N GLU A 89 -21.59 6.34 7.87
CA GLU A 89 -22.74 5.67 7.26
C GLU A 89 -22.32 4.66 6.18
N ASN A 90 -21.03 4.47 5.99
CA ASN A 90 -20.49 3.64 4.91
C ASN A 90 -21.01 4.04 3.52
N LEU A 91 -21.26 5.33 3.30
CA LEU A 91 -21.80 5.88 2.07
C LEU A 91 -20.92 5.48 0.87
N VAL A 92 -21.56 5.17 -0.25
CA VAL A 92 -20.90 4.93 -1.54
C VAL A 92 -21.52 5.83 -2.59
N LEU A 93 -20.71 6.46 -3.42
CA LEU A 93 -21.14 7.30 -4.53
C LEU A 93 -20.50 6.81 -5.83
N ASN A 94 -21.27 6.83 -6.92
CA ASN A 94 -20.72 6.66 -8.26
C ASN A 94 -20.07 7.96 -8.79
N ASN A 95 -19.40 7.89 -9.92
CA ASN A 95 -18.70 9.04 -10.52
C ASN A 95 -19.63 10.25 -10.77
N ASN A 96 -20.87 10.04 -11.23
CA ASN A 96 -21.82 11.12 -11.52
C ASN A 96 -22.34 11.78 -10.24
N GLU A 97 -22.72 10.97 -9.25
CA GLU A 97 -23.15 11.46 -7.94
C GLU A 97 -22.00 12.21 -7.22
N SER A 98 -20.77 11.72 -7.37
CA SER A 98 -19.59 12.34 -6.79
C SER A 98 -19.31 13.71 -7.38
N LEU A 99 -19.50 13.87 -8.69
CA LEU A 99 -19.37 15.15 -9.39
C LEU A 99 -20.51 16.11 -9.02
N GLU A 100 -21.76 15.64 -9.07
CA GLU A 100 -22.95 16.43 -8.71
C GLU A 100 -22.85 16.98 -7.29
N LYS A 101 -22.41 16.13 -6.35
CA LYS A 101 -22.24 16.48 -4.94
C LYS A 101 -20.91 17.18 -4.63
N LYS A 102 -20.11 17.50 -5.63
CA LYS A 102 -18.80 18.18 -5.48
C LYS A 102 -17.79 17.43 -4.61
N VAL A 103 -17.90 16.12 -4.55
CA VAL A 103 -16.91 15.23 -3.90
C VAL A 103 -15.65 15.13 -4.77
N VAL A 104 -15.85 15.11 -6.09
CA VAL A 104 -14.78 15.21 -7.09
C VAL A 104 -14.97 16.44 -7.98
N ASP A 105 -13.89 16.88 -8.62
CA ASP A 105 -13.86 18.12 -9.39
C ASP A 105 -14.25 17.92 -10.86
N LEU A 106 -14.05 16.69 -11.37
CA LEU A 106 -14.37 16.35 -12.76
C LEU A 106 -14.46 14.83 -12.99
N ASN A 107 -15.12 14.46 -14.07
CA ASN A 107 -15.06 13.11 -14.63
C ASN A 107 -14.22 13.14 -15.92
N ALA A 108 -13.40 12.10 -16.12
CA ALA A 108 -12.63 11.92 -17.35
C ALA A 108 -12.58 10.43 -17.70
N ALA A 109 -12.76 10.07 -18.96
CA ALA A 109 -12.77 8.68 -19.40
C ALA A 109 -11.38 8.05 -19.38
N ASP A 110 -10.36 8.85 -19.69
CA ASP A 110 -8.96 8.43 -19.73
C ASP A 110 -8.01 9.54 -19.29
N LEU A 111 -6.72 9.22 -19.22
CA LEU A 111 -5.68 10.16 -18.81
C LEU A 111 -5.54 11.35 -19.77
N THR A 112 -5.78 11.14 -21.06
CA THR A 112 -5.66 12.19 -22.07
C THR A 112 -6.75 13.23 -21.86
N GLU A 113 -7.97 12.78 -21.64
CA GLU A 113 -9.10 13.65 -21.31
C GLU A 113 -8.87 14.36 -19.97
N LEU A 114 -8.39 13.64 -18.95
CA LEU A 114 -8.05 14.23 -17.66
C LEU A 114 -7.06 15.39 -17.83
N LEU A 115 -5.96 15.19 -18.55
CA LEU A 115 -4.93 16.21 -18.76
C LEU A 115 -5.47 17.43 -19.53
N ARG A 116 -6.39 17.21 -20.46
CA ARG A 116 -7.06 18.29 -21.18
C ARG A 116 -7.99 19.10 -20.27
N GLU A 117 -8.79 18.43 -19.45
CA GLU A 117 -9.77 19.05 -18.56
C GLU A 117 -9.15 19.81 -17.38
N VAL A 118 -7.94 19.45 -16.96
CA VAL A 118 -7.22 20.14 -15.88
C VAL A 118 -6.31 21.25 -16.39
N HIS A 119 -6.08 21.35 -17.70
CA HIS A 119 -5.23 22.39 -18.28
C HIS A 119 -5.76 23.79 -17.97
N GLY A 120 -4.86 24.71 -17.61
CA GLY A 120 -5.18 26.09 -17.24
C GLY A 120 -5.84 26.25 -15.86
N LYS A 121 -6.17 25.15 -15.15
CA LYS A 121 -6.68 25.28 -13.77
C LYS A 121 -5.57 25.66 -12.81
N THR A 122 -5.88 26.57 -11.89
CA THR A 122 -4.98 26.96 -10.80
C THR A 122 -5.31 26.18 -9.54
N VAL A 123 -4.29 25.63 -8.89
CA VAL A 123 -4.41 24.90 -7.62
C VAL A 123 -3.50 25.54 -6.58
N GLN A 124 -3.97 25.60 -5.34
CA GLN A 124 -3.18 26.11 -4.21
C GLN A 124 -2.32 24.98 -3.64
N THR A 125 -0.99 25.12 -3.76
CA THR A 125 0.00 24.17 -3.24
C THR A 125 0.71 24.75 -2.02
N GLY A 126 1.52 23.94 -1.33
CA GLY A 126 2.37 24.43 -0.24
C GLY A 126 3.41 25.48 -0.67
N ALA A 127 3.72 25.56 -1.96
CA ALA A 127 4.62 26.56 -2.55
C ALA A 127 3.87 27.75 -3.20
N GLY A 128 2.56 27.90 -2.97
CA GLY A 128 1.69 28.91 -3.54
C GLY A 128 0.84 28.39 -4.70
N ASP A 129 0.17 29.32 -5.36
CA ASP A 129 -0.71 29.01 -6.49
C ASP A 129 0.09 28.52 -7.70
N ARG A 130 -0.38 27.45 -8.32
CA ARG A 130 0.22 26.84 -9.50
C ARG A 130 -0.83 26.62 -10.58
N GLU A 131 -0.59 27.19 -11.76
CA GLU A 131 -1.36 26.92 -12.95
C GLU A 131 -0.88 25.61 -13.60
N LEU A 132 -1.81 24.75 -13.98
CA LEU A 132 -1.53 23.44 -14.59
C LEU A 132 -1.39 23.60 -16.12
N ASN A 133 -0.19 23.36 -16.62
CA ASN A 133 0.06 23.30 -18.07
C ASN A 133 0.28 21.84 -18.49
N THR A 134 -0.79 21.20 -18.96
CA THR A 134 -0.86 19.73 -19.14
C THR A 134 -1.11 19.27 -20.57
N LEU A 135 -1.41 20.16 -21.53
CA LEU A 135 -1.72 19.75 -22.91
C LEU A 135 -0.58 19.00 -23.60
N ASP A 136 0.67 19.49 -23.41
CA ASP A 136 1.87 18.88 -23.99
C ASP A 136 2.74 18.19 -22.93
N ALA A 137 2.15 17.87 -21.77
CA ALA A 137 2.90 17.28 -20.67
C ALA A 137 3.35 15.85 -21.02
N ARG A 138 4.63 15.59 -20.83
CA ARG A 138 5.17 14.24 -20.96
C ARG A 138 4.73 13.39 -19.77
N VAL A 139 3.93 12.36 -20.02
CA VAL A 139 3.54 11.38 -19.01
C VAL A 139 4.68 10.41 -18.78
N ILE A 140 5.20 10.38 -17.57
CA ILE A 140 6.24 9.43 -17.13
C ILE A 140 5.61 8.49 -16.13
N ALA A 141 5.50 7.21 -16.47
CA ALA A 141 5.08 6.18 -15.52
C ALA A 141 6.21 5.95 -14.50
N LEU A 142 5.88 5.95 -13.22
CA LEU A 142 6.79 5.56 -12.14
C LEU A 142 6.45 4.12 -11.73
N PRO A 143 7.15 3.11 -12.28
CA PRO A 143 6.92 1.73 -11.89
C PRO A 143 7.42 1.50 -10.46
N LEU A 144 6.77 0.58 -9.76
CA LEU A 144 7.25 0.10 -8.47
C LEU A 144 8.69 -0.40 -8.61
N ASN A 145 9.55 -0.03 -7.68
CA ASN A 145 10.91 -0.56 -7.61
C ASN A 145 10.90 -2.03 -7.16
N VAL A 146 12.05 -2.70 -7.15
CA VAL A 146 12.15 -4.13 -6.81
C VAL A 146 11.67 -4.38 -5.38
N ASN A 147 12.03 -3.51 -4.43
CA ASN A 147 11.62 -3.65 -3.03
C ASN A 147 10.11 -3.53 -2.90
N GLU A 148 9.51 -2.51 -3.52
CA GLU A 148 8.06 -2.28 -3.49
C GLU A 148 7.29 -3.44 -4.11
N ARG A 149 7.80 -4.01 -5.22
CA ARG A 149 7.21 -5.19 -5.86
C ARG A 149 7.24 -6.41 -4.94
N LEU A 150 8.37 -6.66 -4.27
CA LEU A 150 8.50 -7.77 -3.33
C LEU A 150 7.58 -7.59 -2.12
N ILE A 151 7.55 -6.40 -1.54
CA ILE A 151 6.66 -6.06 -0.43
C ILE A 151 5.20 -6.27 -0.83
N HIS A 152 4.82 -5.77 -2.01
CA HIS A 152 3.45 -5.95 -2.52
C HIS A 152 3.12 -7.43 -2.79
N LEU A 153 4.06 -8.17 -3.36
CA LEU A 153 3.88 -9.60 -3.64
C LEU A 153 3.69 -10.41 -2.35
N VAL A 154 4.55 -10.21 -1.35
CA VAL A 154 4.47 -10.92 -0.06
C VAL A 154 3.24 -10.49 0.74
N GLY A 155 2.81 -9.23 0.61
CA GLY A 155 1.58 -8.72 1.22
C GLY A 155 0.29 -9.25 0.59
N TYR A 156 0.36 -10.03 -0.50
CA TYR A 156 -0.83 -10.64 -1.08
C TYR A 156 -1.32 -11.79 -0.19
N PRO A 157 -2.57 -11.76 0.33
CA PRO A 157 -3.03 -12.69 1.39
C PRO A 157 -2.83 -14.17 1.06
N THR A 158 -3.11 -14.57 -0.17
CA THR A 158 -2.94 -15.95 -0.61
C THR A 158 -1.48 -16.39 -0.55
N LEU A 159 -0.55 -15.53 -1.02
CA LEU A 159 0.88 -15.85 -0.98
C LEU A 159 1.40 -15.86 0.44
N ALA A 160 0.97 -14.91 1.28
CA ALA A 160 1.31 -14.87 2.69
C ALA A 160 0.93 -16.16 3.42
N LEU A 161 -0.28 -16.70 3.17
CA LEU A 161 -0.72 -17.98 3.72
C LEU A 161 0.12 -19.15 3.20
N ILE A 162 0.44 -19.20 1.91
CA ILE A 162 1.30 -20.25 1.33
C ILE A 162 2.69 -20.18 1.98
N LEU A 163 3.29 -19.00 2.12
CA LEU A 163 4.57 -18.82 2.78
C LEU A 163 4.53 -19.26 4.25
N LEU A 164 3.46 -18.93 4.96
CA LEU A 164 3.26 -19.38 6.32
C LEU A 164 3.18 -20.91 6.42
N MET A 165 2.44 -21.55 5.53
CA MET A 165 2.35 -23.02 5.47
C MET A 165 3.70 -23.65 5.17
N ILE A 166 4.45 -23.14 4.19
CA ILE A 166 5.83 -23.58 3.91
C ILE A 166 6.70 -23.38 5.16
N GLY A 167 6.53 -22.27 5.86
CA GLY A 167 7.22 -21.96 7.11
C GLY A 167 7.00 -23.03 8.17
N ILE A 168 5.75 -23.26 8.51
CA ILE A 168 5.34 -24.22 9.56
C ILE A 168 5.76 -25.64 9.19
N TYR A 169 5.37 -26.13 8.01
CA TYR A 169 5.68 -27.49 7.61
C TYR A 169 7.16 -27.70 7.35
N GLY A 170 7.88 -26.70 6.81
CA GLY A 170 9.32 -26.77 6.62
C GLY A 170 10.06 -26.95 7.95
N LEU A 171 9.70 -26.19 8.98
CA LEU A 171 10.30 -26.36 10.33
C LEU A 171 9.92 -27.68 10.98
N ILE A 172 8.69 -28.16 10.79
CA ILE A 172 8.29 -29.51 11.29
C ILE A 172 9.15 -30.59 10.62
N ILE A 173 9.30 -30.55 9.28
CA ILE A 173 10.12 -31.53 8.54
C ILE A 173 11.58 -31.44 8.98
N ALA A 174 12.10 -30.26 9.23
CA ALA A 174 13.45 -30.05 9.72
C ALA A 174 13.72 -30.81 11.05
N LEU A 175 12.74 -30.81 11.96
CA LEU A 175 12.84 -31.56 13.23
C LEU A 175 12.92 -33.09 13.05
N TYR A 176 12.30 -33.61 11.99
CA TYR A 176 12.28 -35.05 11.69
C TYR A 176 13.39 -35.52 10.76
N SER A 177 14.11 -34.59 10.12
CA SER A 177 15.13 -34.89 9.10
C SER A 177 16.46 -34.15 9.37
N PRO A 178 17.09 -34.38 10.53
CA PRO A 178 18.32 -33.69 10.90
C PRO A 178 19.44 -33.96 9.86
N GLY A 179 20.11 -32.90 9.42
CA GLY A 179 21.18 -32.95 8.40
C GLY A 179 20.73 -32.70 6.96
N PHE A 180 19.43 -32.53 6.72
CA PHE A 180 18.92 -32.04 5.46
C PHE A 180 18.44 -30.59 5.62
N TYR A 181 19.34 -29.67 5.57
CA TYR A 181 19.17 -28.26 5.94
C TYR A 181 18.21 -27.45 5.09
N LEU A 182 17.74 -27.95 3.94
CA LEU A 182 16.85 -27.22 3.05
C LEU A 182 15.49 -26.87 3.67
N PRO A 183 14.80 -27.78 4.38
CA PRO A 183 13.54 -27.45 5.06
C PRO A 183 13.71 -26.40 6.18
N GLU A 184 14.84 -26.41 6.88
CA GLU A 184 15.14 -25.41 7.92
C GLU A 184 15.27 -24.01 7.33
N VAL A 185 16.00 -23.87 6.22
CA VAL A 185 16.21 -22.60 5.53
C VAL A 185 14.90 -22.07 4.94
N LEU A 186 14.23 -22.89 4.13
CA LEU A 186 12.97 -22.49 3.47
C LEU A 186 11.86 -22.27 4.50
N GLY A 187 11.81 -23.10 5.54
CA GLY A 187 10.86 -22.97 6.63
C GLY A 187 11.04 -21.67 7.40
N SER A 188 12.27 -21.34 7.78
CA SER A 188 12.56 -20.12 8.55
C SER A 188 12.26 -18.85 7.76
N ILE A 189 12.70 -18.77 6.51
CA ILE A 189 12.42 -17.64 5.62
C ILE A 189 10.91 -17.54 5.34
N GLY A 190 10.27 -18.65 5.01
CA GLY A 190 8.84 -18.71 4.72
C GLY A 190 7.98 -18.27 5.90
N LEU A 191 8.34 -18.69 7.13
CA LEU A 191 7.64 -18.27 8.34
C LEU A 191 7.73 -16.76 8.56
N ILE A 192 8.94 -16.19 8.48
CA ILE A 192 9.14 -14.74 8.66
C ILE A 192 8.34 -13.94 7.63
N LEU A 193 8.44 -14.31 6.36
CA LEU A 193 7.73 -13.62 5.29
C LEU A 193 6.22 -13.83 5.35
N GLY A 194 5.74 -15.01 5.73
CA GLY A 194 4.33 -15.30 5.91
C GLY A 194 3.70 -14.47 7.02
N LEU A 195 4.37 -14.35 8.17
CA LEU A 195 3.91 -13.51 9.28
C LEU A 195 3.90 -12.02 8.90
N TYR A 196 4.87 -11.57 8.10
CA TYR A 196 4.88 -10.23 7.55
C TYR A 196 3.70 -9.98 6.60
N GLY A 197 3.50 -10.86 5.64
CA GLY A 197 2.43 -10.71 4.65
C GLY A 197 1.02 -10.71 5.25
N LEU A 198 0.84 -11.36 6.41
CA LEU A 198 -0.39 -11.32 7.20
C LEU A 198 -0.50 -10.06 8.09
N GLY A 199 0.47 -9.15 8.04
CA GLY A 199 0.47 -7.93 8.85
C GLY A 199 0.77 -8.12 10.33
N LEU A 200 1.25 -9.32 10.73
CA LEU A 200 1.59 -9.62 12.13
C LEU A 200 2.94 -9.05 12.54
N PHE A 201 3.84 -8.84 11.59
CA PHE A 201 5.17 -8.27 11.80
C PHE A 201 5.34 -6.98 11.00
N GLN A 202 5.99 -6.00 11.60
CA GLN A 202 6.38 -4.76 10.92
C GLN A 202 7.62 -4.97 10.07
N GLY A 203 7.77 -4.21 8.97
CA GLY A 203 8.88 -4.33 8.03
C GLY A 203 10.28 -4.24 8.67
N ASN A 204 10.48 -3.33 9.64
CA ASN A 204 11.73 -3.20 10.39
C ASN A 204 12.11 -4.49 11.13
N LEU A 205 11.14 -5.13 11.80
CA LEU A 205 11.36 -6.38 12.52
C LEU A 205 11.70 -7.51 11.56
N VAL A 206 10.97 -7.61 10.45
CA VAL A 206 11.18 -8.64 9.41
C VAL A 206 12.56 -8.50 8.78
N ALA A 207 12.95 -7.29 8.41
CA ALA A 207 14.29 -7.01 7.88
C ALA A 207 15.39 -7.45 8.87
N GLY A 208 15.25 -7.07 10.15
CA GLY A 208 16.18 -7.47 11.20
C GLY A 208 16.25 -8.99 11.40
N LEU A 209 15.10 -9.67 11.45
CA LEU A 209 15.04 -11.13 11.59
C LEU A 209 15.66 -11.86 10.39
N LEU A 210 15.42 -11.41 9.17
CA LEU A 210 16.00 -12.01 7.97
C LEU A 210 17.50 -11.81 7.91
N ILE A 211 18.03 -10.64 8.30
CA ILE A 211 19.48 -10.40 8.37
C ILE A 211 20.11 -11.28 9.45
N LEU A 212 19.52 -11.32 10.63
CA LEU A 212 20.02 -12.15 11.73
C LEU A 212 20.01 -13.64 11.38
N LEU A 213 18.93 -14.14 10.80
CA LEU A 213 18.83 -15.50 10.28
C LEU A 213 19.93 -15.76 9.24
N GLY A 214 20.09 -14.85 8.28
CA GLY A 214 21.07 -14.98 7.22
C GLY A 214 22.49 -15.06 7.73
N VAL A 215 22.87 -14.16 8.64
CA VAL A 215 24.20 -14.21 9.29
C VAL A 215 24.38 -15.50 10.08
N GLY A 216 23.35 -15.93 10.82
CA GLY A 216 23.39 -17.21 11.56
C GLY A 216 23.61 -18.41 10.65
N LEU A 217 22.91 -18.48 9.51
CA LEU A 217 23.07 -19.55 8.51
C LEU A 217 24.47 -19.54 7.88
N LEU A 218 25.01 -18.35 7.54
CA LEU A 218 26.37 -18.21 7.00
C LEU A 218 27.42 -18.69 8.01
N VAL A 219 27.25 -18.35 9.26
CA VAL A 219 28.14 -18.85 10.34
C VAL A 219 27.99 -20.37 10.52
N ALA A 220 26.77 -20.88 10.51
CA ALA A 220 26.51 -22.32 10.64
C ALA A 220 27.13 -23.14 9.51
N GLU A 221 27.19 -22.62 8.27
CA GLU A 221 27.84 -23.28 7.14
C GLU A 221 29.34 -23.58 7.42
N LEU A 222 30.02 -22.76 8.23
CA LEU A 222 31.41 -22.97 8.58
C LEU A 222 31.62 -24.20 9.49
N PHE A 223 30.58 -24.61 10.20
CA PHE A 223 30.64 -25.69 11.20
C PHE A 223 29.88 -26.94 10.80
N ALA A 224 28.99 -26.84 9.82
CA ALA A 224 28.12 -27.94 9.39
C ALA A 224 28.41 -28.33 7.92
N PRO A 225 28.50 -29.63 7.59
CA PRO A 225 28.72 -30.08 6.20
C PRO A 225 27.41 -29.99 5.40
N ALA A 226 26.91 -28.77 5.19
CA ALA A 226 25.61 -28.52 4.55
C ALA A 226 25.67 -28.41 3.01
N TYR A 227 26.81 -28.70 2.41
CA TYR A 227 27.03 -28.65 0.94
C TYR A 227 26.60 -27.33 0.28
N GLY A 228 26.75 -26.21 0.99
CA GLY A 228 26.41 -24.88 0.51
C GLY A 228 24.94 -24.46 0.69
N ILE A 229 24.08 -25.33 1.22
CA ILE A 229 22.64 -25.03 1.40
C ILE A 229 22.47 -23.89 2.41
N LEU A 230 23.16 -23.94 3.55
CA LEU A 230 23.11 -22.89 4.57
C LEU A 230 23.73 -21.58 4.04
N GLY A 231 24.81 -21.66 3.24
CA GLY A 231 25.45 -20.52 2.64
C GLY A 231 24.54 -19.78 1.65
N VAL A 232 23.92 -20.51 0.72
CA VAL A 232 22.96 -19.94 -0.24
C VAL A 232 21.72 -19.41 0.49
N GLY A 233 21.19 -20.15 1.43
CA GLY A 233 20.06 -19.73 2.24
C GLY A 233 20.37 -18.49 3.07
N GLY A 234 21.54 -18.44 3.69
CA GLY A 234 22.02 -17.31 4.47
C GLY A 234 22.18 -16.04 3.61
N LEU A 235 22.83 -16.16 2.45
CA LEU A 235 22.95 -15.03 1.51
C LEU A 235 21.59 -14.53 1.03
N THR A 236 20.70 -15.45 0.65
CA THR A 236 19.32 -15.12 0.24
C THR A 236 18.56 -14.39 1.35
N SER A 237 18.67 -14.87 2.59
CA SER A 237 18.02 -14.25 3.74
C SER A 237 18.56 -12.84 4.02
N VAL A 238 19.87 -12.61 3.93
CA VAL A 238 20.46 -11.26 4.08
C VAL A 238 19.98 -10.32 2.97
N ILE A 239 19.98 -10.77 1.71
CA ILE A 239 19.49 -9.97 0.59
C ILE A 239 18.02 -9.60 0.79
N LEU A 240 17.17 -10.55 1.15
CA LEU A 240 15.78 -10.27 1.47
C LEU A 240 15.65 -9.28 2.61
N GLY A 241 16.43 -9.44 3.68
CA GLY A 241 16.41 -8.52 4.81
C GLY A 241 16.75 -7.08 4.41
N ILE A 242 17.74 -6.88 3.53
CA ILE A 242 18.09 -5.57 2.98
C ILE A 242 16.93 -5.02 2.10
N LEU A 243 16.32 -5.86 1.28
CA LEU A 243 15.21 -5.46 0.40
C LEU A 243 13.93 -5.12 1.19
N PHE A 244 13.69 -5.76 2.31
CA PHE A 244 12.56 -5.48 3.20
C PHE A 244 12.86 -4.37 4.21
N PHE A 245 14.09 -3.85 4.24
CA PHE A 245 14.40 -2.70 5.09
C PHE A 245 13.59 -1.50 4.62
N PRO A 246 12.79 -0.87 5.50
CA PRO A 246 11.97 0.27 5.09
C PRO A 246 12.87 1.40 4.62
N THR A 247 12.78 1.71 3.35
CA THR A 247 13.28 2.97 2.83
C THR A 247 12.24 4.03 3.19
N GLU A 248 12.68 5.16 3.71
CA GLU A 248 11.85 6.36 3.91
C GLU A 248 10.94 6.55 2.68
N PRO A 249 9.72 7.10 2.85
CA PRO A 249 8.81 7.30 1.72
C PRO A 249 9.57 8.01 0.63
N LEU A 250 9.61 7.38 -0.53
CA LEU A 250 10.39 7.79 -1.70
C LEU A 250 10.01 9.22 -2.08
N MET A 251 10.75 10.19 -1.58
CA MET A 251 10.79 11.49 -2.24
C MET A 251 11.48 11.23 -3.58
N PRO A 252 10.83 11.58 -4.70
CA PRO A 252 11.51 11.51 -5.99
C PRO A 252 12.85 12.25 -5.89
N PRO A 253 13.91 11.74 -6.51
CA PRO A 253 15.21 12.38 -6.46
C PRO A 253 15.11 13.85 -6.91
N ALA A 254 15.97 14.72 -6.39
CA ALA A 254 15.90 16.17 -6.64
C ALA A 254 15.86 16.55 -8.15
N TRP A 255 16.43 15.70 -9.04
CA TRP A 255 16.37 15.89 -10.49
C TRP A 255 14.97 15.70 -11.09
N PHE A 256 14.03 15.13 -10.35
CA PHE A 256 12.64 14.97 -10.79
C PHE A 256 11.87 16.31 -10.75
N TYR A 257 12.37 17.28 -10.01
CA TYR A 257 11.78 18.62 -9.84
C TYR A 257 12.45 19.68 -10.72
N ALA A 258 13.50 19.31 -11.44
CA ALA A 258 14.20 20.17 -12.41
C ALA A 258 13.62 20.01 -13.82
#